data_e173cf98d40f1a8a56212a091528847a
#
_entry.id   e173cf98d40f1a8a56212a091528847a
#
_cell.length_a   1.000
_cell.length_b   1.000
_cell.length_c   1.000
_cell.angle_alpha   90.00
_cell.angle_beta   90.00
_cell.angle_gamma   90.00
#
_symmetry.space_group_name_H-M   'P 1'
#
loop_
_entity.id
_entity.type
_entity.pdbx_description
1 polymer ?
#
loop_
_entity_poly.entity_id
_entity_poly.type
_entity_poly.pdbx_seq_one_letter_code
_entity_poly.pdbx_strand_id
1 'polypeptide(L)'
;YGLDFFLLSGDLNNPGYGTQPGTAGFNFKPDYQNVFWRNWSEAREWQGDAGSVSATLKSSEKYHFAIWIQKQRVRIYVNENKILDVPKGLQANYKYNIFRIETYTDEATPLIGNFRIAAGLPDMRNKLITEGKLISYGITFDVNSDKIKSESFATIKEIEKKKKDNP
;
A
#
# COMPACT_ATOMS: atom_id res chain seq x y z
N TYR A 1 17.29 -12.33 2.92
CA TYR A 1 15.82 -12.52 2.85
C TYR A 1 15.27 -11.49 1.88
N GLY A 2 14.66 -11.93 0.78
CA GLY A 2 14.07 -11.00 -0.18
C GLY A 2 12.55 -11.13 -0.18
N LEU A 3 11.86 -10.03 0.02
CA LEU A 3 10.43 -9.90 -0.13
C LEU A 3 10.17 -8.72 -1.06
N ASP A 4 9.64 -8.99 -2.23
CA ASP A 4 9.33 -7.98 -3.23
C ASP A 4 7.83 -7.87 -3.45
N PHE A 5 7.33 -6.66 -3.47
CA PHE A 5 5.94 -6.36 -3.76
C PHE A 5 5.84 -5.60 -5.09
N PHE A 6 4.95 -6.05 -5.94
CA PHE A 6 4.73 -5.46 -7.26
C PHE A 6 3.29 -5.04 -7.47
N LEU A 7 3.13 -3.86 -8.05
CA LEU A 7 1.90 -3.39 -8.67
C LEU A 7 2.16 -3.31 -10.17
N LEU A 8 1.45 -4.07 -10.96
CA LEU A 8 1.75 -4.25 -12.38
C LEU A 8 0.55 -3.90 -13.27
N SER A 9 0.86 -3.38 -14.45
CA SER A 9 -0.06 -3.25 -15.57
C SER A 9 0.34 -4.29 -16.62
N GLY A 10 -0.57 -5.17 -17.00
CA GLY A 10 -0.28 -6.22 -17.97
C GLY A 10 -1.42 -7.19 -18.22
N ASP A 11 -1.13 -8.23 -18.97
CA ASP A 11 -2.03 -9.35 -19.19
C ASP A 11 -2.02 -10.27 -17.97
N LEU A 12 -3.20 -10.53 -17.41
CA LEU A 12 -3.36 -11.46 -16.29
C LEU A 12 -2.98 -12.89 -16.63
N ASN A 13 -3.09 -13.28 -17.90
CA ASN A 13 -2.71 -14.63 -18.36
C ASN A 13 -1.21 -14.75 -18.62
N ASN A 14 -0.53 -13.63 -18.81
CA ASN A 14 0.91 -13.57 -18.99
C ASN A 14 1.50 -12.36 -18.26
N PRO A 15 1.61 -12.43 -16.93
CA PRO A 15 2.07 -11.28 -16.12
C PRO A 15 3.53 -10.92 -16.35
N GLY A 16 4.26 -11.66 -17.17
CA GLY A 16 5.68 -11.50 -17.39
C GLY A 16 6.53 -12.03 -16.24
N TYR A 17 7.80 -12.21 -16.53
CA TYR A 17 8.83 -12.59 -15.56
C TYR A 17 10.00 -11.61 -15.63
N GLY A 18 10.82 -11.61 -14.61
CA GLY A 18 12.01 -10.79 -14.54
C GLY A 18 11.84 -9.53 -13.71
N THR A 19 12.80 -8.63 -13.85
CA THR A 19 12.91 -7.46 -12.98
C THR A 19 11.94 -6.35 -13.29
N GLN A 20 11.37 -6.32 -14.50
CA GLN A 20 10.40 -5.31 -14.96
C GLN A 20 9.25 -5.97 -15.72
N PRO A 21 8.43 -6.78 -15.03
CA PRO A 21 7.34 -7.48 -15.69
C PRO A 21 6.19 -6.54 -16.03
N GLY A 22 5.45 -6.90 -17.08
CA GLY A 22 4.32 -6.10 -17.55
C GLY A 22 4.74 -4.89 -18.38
N THR A 23 3.77 -4.09 -18.78
CA THR A 23 3.96 -2.88 -19.59
C THR A 23 4.31 -1.65 -18.74
N ALA A 24 3.91 -1.66 -17.49
CA ALA A 24 4.31 -0.69 -16.46
C ALA A 24 4.25 -1.34 -15.09
N GLY A 25 5.04 -0.86 -14.15
CA GLY A 25 5.06 -1.40 -12.82
C GLY A 25 5.58 -0.44 -11.76
N PHE A 26 5.28 -0.79 -10.55
CA PHE A 26 5.88 -0.25 -9.34
C PHE A 26 6.28 -1.43 -8.47
N ASN A 27 7.52 -1.44 -8.03
CA ASN A 27 8.06 -2.43 -7.11
C ASN A 27 8.58 -1.75 -5.86
N PHE A 28 8.37 -2.33 -4.72
CA PHE A 28 9.10 -1.98 -3.51
C PHE A 28 9.63 -3.23 -2.81
N LYS A 29 10.80 -3.10 -2.28
CA LYS A 29 11.54 -4.14 -1.59
C LYS A 29 11.95 -3.61 -0.23
N PRO A 30 11.35 -4.08 0.87
CA PRO A 30 11.87 -3.83 2.20
C PRO A 30 13.13 -4.69 2.39
N ASP A 31 14.24 -4.04 2.68
CA ASP A 31 15.49 -4.69 3.04
C ASP A 31 15.83 -4.36 4.50
N TYR A 32 16.85 -5.01 5.07
CA TYR A 32 17.24 -4.94 6.49
C TYR A 32 17.29 -3.52 7.09
N GLN A 33 17.66 -2.52 6.29
CA GLN A 33 17.80 -1.14 6.76
C GLN A 33 17.16 -0.12 5.84
N ASN A 34 16.76 -0.51 4.63
CA ASN A 34 16.28 0.40 3.61
C ASN A 34 15.03 -0.15 2.93
N VAL A 35 14.27 0.74 2.34
CA VAL A 35 13.20 0.36 1.42
C VAL A 35 13.59 0.87 0.05
N PHE A 36 13.89 -0.05 -0.85
CA PHE A 36 14.11 0.26 -2.25
C PHE A 36 12.78 0.31 -2.98
N TRP A 37 12.65 1.21 -3.91
CA TRP A 37 11.53 1.24 -4.82
C TRP A 37 11.98 1.60 -6.23
N ARG A 38 11.23 1.16 -7.20
CA ARG A 38 11.37 1.59 -8.59
C ARG A 38 10.01 1.61 -9.26
N ASN A 39 9.88 2.40 -10.30
CA ASN A 39 8.78 2.30 -11.24
C ASN A 39 9.30 2.33 -12.67
N TRP A 40 8.55 1.74 -13.56
CA TRP A 40 8.90 1.67 -14.98
C TRP A 40 7.64 1.70 -15.84
N SER A 41 7.85 2.02 -17.11
CA SER A 41 6.92 1.85 -18.21
C SER A 41 7.72 1.60 -19.47
N GLU A 42 7.06 1.30 -20.58
CA GLU A 42 7.71 1.15 -21.88
C GLU A 42 8.59 2.36 -22.27
N ALA A 43 8.26 3.55 -21.78
CA ALA A 43 8.94 4.80 -22.08
C ALA A 43 9.98 5.20 -21.05
N ARG A 44 9.98 4.63 -19.82
CA ARG A 44 10.78 5.19 -18.72
C ARG A 44 10.96 4.23 -17.56
N GLU A 45 12.14 4.24 -16.98
CA GLU A 45 12.44 3.63 -15.68
C GLU A 45 12.85 4.71 -14.66
N TRP A 46 12.39 4.55 -13.44
CA TRP A 46 12.78 5.35 -12.29
C TRP A 46 13.08 4.47 -11.11
N GLN A 47 14.13 4.85 -10.37
CA GLN A 47 14.52 4.17 -9.14
C GLN A 47 14.71 5.19 -8.04
N GLY A 48 14.55 4.76 -6.82
CA GLY A 48 14.82 5.59 -5.64
C GLY A 48 14.87 4.77 -4.37
N ASP A 49 15.51 5.37 -3.38
CA ASP A 49 15.54 4.86 -2.02
C ASP A 49 14.60 5.69 -1.15
N ALA A 50 13.92 5.03 -0.26
CA ALA A 50 13.03 5.69 0.70
C ALA A 50 13.76 6.29 1.91
N GLY A 51 15.09 6.37 1.85
CA GLY A 51 15.91 6.76 2.99
C GLY A 51 15.97 5.65 4.06
N SER A 52 16.70 5.90 5.13
CA SER A 52 16.82 4.98 6.26
C SER A 52 15.49 4.91 7.02
N VAL A 53 14.64 4.03 6.60
CA VAL A 53 13.48 3.68 7.43
C VAL A 53 13.94 2.60 8.37
N SER A 54 13.87 2.85 9.65
CA SER A 54 14.20 1.92 10.73
C SER A 54 13.18 0.79 10.88
N ALA A 55 12.68 0.27 9.78
CA ALA A 55 11.88 -0.95 9.76
C ALA A 55 12.79 -2.13 9.49
N THR A 56 13.70 -2.42 10.41
CA THR A 56 14.45 -3.66 10.39
C THR A 56 13.45 -4.81 10.54
N LEU A 57 13.13 -5.46 9.43
CA LEU A 57 12.33 -6.67 9.46
C LEU A 57 13.17 -7.79 10.07
N LYS A 58 12.72 -8.34 11.18
CA LYS A 58 13.38 -9.47 11.85
C LYS A 58 12.69 -10.76 11.47
N SER A 59 13.46 -11.82 11.36
CA SER A 59 12.90 -13.17 11.22
C SER A 59 12.05 -13.53 12.44
N SER A 60 11.02 -14.33 12.21
CA SER A 60 10.08 -14.80 13.25
C SER A 60 9.17 -13.72 13.87
N GLU A 61 9.19 -12.51 13.35
CA GLU A 61 8.25 -11.46 13.73
C GLU A 61 7.12 -11.32 12.70
N LYS A 62 5.95 -10.89 13.17
CA LYS A 62 4.79 -10.63 12.34
C LYS A 62 4.71 -9.14 12.02
N TYR A 63 4.58 -8.82 10.76
CA TYR A 63 4.43 -7.45 10.26
C TYR A 63 3.13 -7.25 9.52
N HIS A 64 2.49 -6.12 9.74
CA HIS A 64 1.34 -5.67 8.98
C HIS A 64 1.79 -4.67 7.90
N PHE A 65 1.61 -5.03 6.63
CA PHE A 65 1.87 -4.15 5.51
C PHE A 65 0.57 -3.52 5.03
N ALA A 66 0.53 -2.20 4.90
CA ALA A 66 -0.57 -1.50 4.25
C ALA A 66 -0.04 -0.67 3.08
N ILE A 67 -0.58 -0.92 1.89
CA ILE A 67 -0.25 -0.20 0.67
C ILE A 67 -1.45 0.67 0.33
N TRP A 68 -1.24 1.97 0.31
CA TRP A 68 -2.28 2.93 -0.03
C TRP A 68 -1.97 3.63 -1.34
N ILE A 69 -2.89 3.52 -2.29
CA ILE A 69 -2.77 4.08 -3.63
C ILE A 69 -3.83 5.16 -3.80
N GLN A 70 -3.40 6.34 -4.21
CA GLN A 70 -4.29 7.45 -4.55
C GLN A 70 -3.83 8.08 -5.86
N LYS A 71 -4.56 7.82 -6.94
CA LYS A 71 -4.14 8.19 -8.29
C LYS A 71 -2.75 7.61 -8.59
N GLN A 72 -1.72 8.45 -8.74
CA GLN A 72 -0.34 8.03 -8.99
C GLN A 72 0.50 7.85 -7.71
N ARG A 73 0.01 8.33 -6.57
CA ARG A 73 0.75 8.31 -5.32
C ARG A 73 0.66 6.95 -4.64
N VAL A 74 1.81 6.42 -4.24
CA VAL A 74 1.92 5.18 -3.48
C VAL A 74 2.48 5.50 -2.10
N ARG A 75 1.79 5.06 -1.07
CA ARG A 75 2.26 5.11 0.32
C ARG A 75 2.27 3.70 0.90
N ILE A 76 3.32 3.41 1.65
CA ILE A 76 3.50 2.10 2.27
C ILE A 76 3.73 2.29 3.75
N TYR A 77 3.06 1.47 4.53
CA TYR A 77 3.14 1.45 5.98
C TYR A 77 3.51 0.05 6.46
N VAL A 78 4.34 -0.03 7.48
CA VAL A 78 4.63 -1.25 8.23
C VAL A 78 4.30 -1.00 9.69
N ASN A 79 3.43 -1.81 10.25
CA ASN A 79 2.95 -1.66 11.63
C ASN A 79 2.55 -0.20 11.95
N GLU A 80 1.73 0.42 11.08
CA GLU A 80 1.23 1.80 11.18
C GLU A 80 2.28 2.91 10.90
N ASN A 81 3.56 2.59 10.81
CA ASN A 81 4.60 3.54 10.45
C ASN A 81 4.70 3.70 8.94
N LYS A 82 4.60 4.93 8.46
CA LYS A 82 4.79 5.21 7.05
C LYS A 82 6.26 5.07 6.69
N ILE A 83 6.57 4.09 5.84
CA ILE A 83 7.94 3.81 5.41
C ILE A 83 8.25 4.33 4.01
N LEU A 84 7.23 4.59 3.18
CA LEU A 84 7.42 5.07 1.83
C LEU A 84 6.27 6.01 1.44
N ASP A 85 6.61 7.08 0.71
CA ASP A 85 5.65 8.01 0.14
C ASP A 85 6.15 8.53 -1.21
N VAL A 86 5.65 7.96 -2.29
CA VAL A 86 6.05 8.30 -3.66
C VAL A 86 4.90 8.98 -4.39
N PRO A 87 4.94 10.31 -4.57
CA PRO A 87 3.83 11.07 -5.20
C PRO A 87 3.50 10.64 -6.64
N LYS A 88 4.51 10.18 -7.38
CA LYS A 88 4.40 9.70 -8.76
C LYS A 88 4.90 8.26 -8.90
N GLY A 89 4.50 7.41 -7.98
CA GLY A 89 4.89 6.00 -7.98
C GLY A 89 4.28 5.22 -9.14
N LEU A 90 3.03 5.53 -9.50
CA LEU A 90 2.35 4.90 -10.63
C LEU A 90 2.33 5.84 -11.85
N GLN A 91 2.51 5.27 -13.04
CA GLN A 91 2.42 6.00 -14.31
C GLN A 91 0.94 6.29 -14.65
N ALA A 92 0.63 7.50 -15.12
CA ALA A 92 -0.76 8.00 -15.26
C ALA A 92 -1.61 7.20 -16.27
N ASN A 93 -1.02 6.71 -17.34
CA ASN A 93 -1.75 6.16 -18.49
C ASN A 93 -1.87 4.64 -18.46
N TYR A 94 -1.50 4.01 -17.35
CA TYR A 94 -1.52 2.56 -17.19
C TYR A 94 -2.56 2.12 -16.16
N LYS A 95 -3.21 0.99 -16.43
CA LYS A 95 -4.15 0.36 -15.51
C LYS A 95 -3.42 -0.73 -14.74
N TYR A 96 -3.16 -0.49 -13.47
CA TYR A 96 -2.54 -1.47 -12.58
C TYR A 96 -3.60 -2.48 -12.13
N ASN A 97 -3.48 -3.69 -12.58
CA ASN A 97 -4.47 -4.76 -12.40
C ASN A 97 -3.89 -6.04 -11.78
N ILE A 98 -2.58 -6.07 -11.52
CA ILE A 98 -1.90 -7.21 -10.92
C ILE A 98 -1.18 -6.76 -9.66
N PHE A 99 -1.39 -7.49 -8.57
CA PHE A 99 -0.58 -7.41 -7.37
C PHE A 99 0.20 -8.73 -7.23
N ARG A 100 1.52 -8.63 -7.14
CA ARG A 100 2.41 -9.79 -7.05
C ARG A 100 3.32 -9.64 -5.84
N ILE A 101 3.55 -10.75 -5.16
CA ILE A 101 4.52 -10.86 -4.07
C ILE A 101 5.53 -11.92 -4.50
N GLU A 102 6.80 -11.58 -4.45
CA GLU A 102 7.90 -12.50 -4.71
C GLU A 102 8.76 -12.67 -3.47
N THR A 103 9.23 -13.88 -3.28
CA THR A 103 10.12 -14.22 -2.17
C THR A 103 11.38 -14.87 -2.73
N TYR A 104 12.52 -14.40 -2.27
CA TYR A 104 13.82 -14.91 -2.67
C TYR A 104 14.53 -15.44 -1.43
N THR A 105 14.29 -16.68 -1.07
CA THR A 105 14.96 -17.23 0.08
C THR A 105 15.23 -18.72 -0.09
N ASP A 106 16.46 -19.10 0.14
CA ASP A 106 16.85 -20.49 0.26
C ASP A 106 16.72 -21.00 1.71
N GLU A 107 16.58 -20.11 2.70
CA GLU A 107 16.66 -20.43 4.12
C GLU A 107 15.39 -20.18 4.93
N ALA A 108 14.49 -19.32 4.48
CA ALA A 108 13.24 -19.02 5.18
C ALA A 108 12.12 -18.65 4.23
N THR A 109 10.96 -19.25 4.39
CA THR A 109 9.75 -18.92 3.62
C THR A 109 8.87 -17.97 4.42
N PRO A 110 8.62 -16.75 3.96
CA PRO A 110 7.69 -15.86 4.62
C PRO A 110 6.27 -16.39 4.51
N LEU A 111 5.53 -16.36 5.61
CA LEU A 111 4.12 -16.70 5.64
C LEU A 111 3.31 -15.44 5.43
N ILE A 112 2.45 -15.46 4.41
CA ILE A 112 1.56 -14.35 4.07
C ILE A 112 0.14 -14.74 4.45
N GLY A 113 -0.53 -13.90 5.22
CA GLY A 113 -1.90 -14.13 5.65
C GLY A 113 -2.73 -12.86 5.70
N ASN A 114 -4.04 -13.00 5.86
CA ASN A 114 -4.99 -11.89 5.99
C ASN A 114 -4.91 -10.86 4.84
N PHE A 115 -4.72 -11.34 3.61
CA PHE A 115 -4.68 -10.47 2.45
C PHE A 115 -6.05 -9.83 2.21
N ARG A 116 -6.07 -8.49 2.10
CA ARG A 116 -7.29 -7.71 1.88
C ARG A 116 -7.04 -6.66 0.81
N ILE A 117 -7.96 -6.52 -0.13
CA ILE A 117 -8.01 -5.40 -1.07
C ILE A 117 -9.28 -4.61 -0.77
N ALA A 118 -9.12 -3.30 -0.57
CA ALA A 118 -10.24 -2.38 -0.41
C ALA A 118 -10.14 -1.28 -1.47
N ALA A 119 -11.20 -1.07 -2.22
CA ALA A 119 -11.33 0.10 -3.06
C ALA A 119 -11.80 1.26 -2.17
N GLY A 120 -10.90 2.20 -1.87
CA GLY A 120 -11.25 3.44 -1.22
C GLY A 120 -12.12 4.29 -2.15
N LEU A 121 -13.20 4.85 -1.63
CA LEU A 121 -13.95 5.86 -2.36
C LEU A 121 -13.04 7.07 -2.60
N PRO A 122 -13.04 7.64 -3.81
CA PRO A 122 -12.26 8.83 -4.09
C PRO A 122 -12.72 9.96 -3.17
N ASP A 123 -11.76 10.45 -2.39
CA ASP A 123 -11.82 11.66 -1.62
C ASP A 123 -13.06 11.82 -0.71
N MET A 124 -13.01 11.14 0.44
CA MET A 124 -13.99 11.35 1.54
C MET A 124 -14.16 12.84 1.89
N ARG A 125 -13.14 13.67 1.66
CA ARG A 125 -13.19 15.12 1.88
C ARG A 125 -14.12 15.81 0.91
N ASN A 126 -13.99 15.55 -0.40
CA ASN A 126 -14.88 16.12 -1.40
C ASN A 126 -16.33 15.68 -1.20
N LYS A 127 -16.54 14.43 -0.82
CA LYS A 127 -17.91 13.95 -0.49
C LYS A 127 -18.50 14.65 0.72
N LEU A 128 -17.71 14.85 1.79
CA LEU A 128 -18.18 15.56 2.96
C LEU A 128 -18.53 17.02 2.65
N ILE A 129 -17.71 17.70 1.81
CA ILE A 129 -17.92 19.09 1.44
C ILE A 129 -19.07 19.25 0.44
N THR A 130 -19.18 18.34 -0.54
CA THR A 130 -20.20 18.48 -1.62
C THR A 130 -21.53 17.85 -1.27
N GLU A 131 -21.51 16.72 -0.52
CA GLU A 131 -22.72 15.95 -0.21
C GLU A 131 -23.17 16.12 1.27
N GLY A 132 -22.36 16.78 2.11
CA GLY A 132 -22.62 16.92 3.53
C GLY A 132 -22.64 15.57 4.30
N LYS A 133 -22.24 14.49 3.64
CA LYS A 133 -22.37 13.12 4.13
C LYS A 133 -21.08 12.34 3.93
N LEU A 134 -20.64 11.67 5.00
CA LEU A 134 -19.50 10.76 4.98
C LEU A 134 -19.97 9.34 5.29
N ILE A 135 -19.69 8.41 4.39
CA ILE A 135 -19.88 6.99 4.62
C ILE A 135 -18.49 6.37 4.82
N SER A 136 -18.25 5.79 5.99
CA SER A 136 -17.01 5.09 6.30
C SER A 136 -17.28 3.59 6.49
N TYR A 137 -16.58 2.77 5.75
CA TYR A 137 -16.58 1.31 5.93
C TYR A 137 -15.42 0.82 6.82
N GLY A 138 -14.58 1.75 7.28
CA GLY A 138 -13.42 1.47 8.14
C GLY A 138 -13.76 1.48 9.65
N ILE A 139 -15.01 1.75 10.01
CA ILE A 139 -15.47 1.68 11.40
C ILE A 139 -16.26 0.40 11.56
N THR A 140 -15.71 -0.53 12.33
CA THR A 140 -16.30 -1.85 12.58
C THR A 140 -16.54 -2.05 14.06
N PHE A 141 -17.58 -2.83 14.38
CA PHE A 141 -17.99 -3.15 15.75
C PHE A 141 -17.81 -4.65 16.00
N ASP A 142 -17.71 -5.04 17.25
CA ASP A 142 -17.84 -6.44 17.63
C ASP A 142 -19.27 -6.94 17.37
N VAL A 143 -19.41 -8.24 17.10
CA VAL A 143 -20.71 -8.84 16.81
C VAL A 143 -21.67 -8.62 17.99
N ASN A 144 -22.85 -8.06 17.72
CA ASN A 144 -23.86 -7.71 18.74
C ASN A 144 -23.35 -6.77 19.85
N SER A 145 -22.46 -5.85 19.54
CA SER A 145 -21.85 -4.93 20.49
C SER A 145 -21.76 -3.51 19.91
N ASP A 146 -21.79 -2.52 20.78
CA ASP A 146 -21.49 -1.11 20.48
C ASP A 146 -20.00 -0.79 20.61
N LYS A 147 -19.17 -1.77 20.96
CA LYS A 147 -17.73 -1.62 21.05
C LYS A 147 -17.10 -1.48 19.67
N ILE A 148 -16.42 -0.35 19.45
CA ILE A 148 -15.63 -0.09 18.25
C ILE A 148 -14.37 -0.94 18.32
N LYS A 149 -14.08 -1.68 17.26
CA LYS A 149 -12.84 -2.46 17.17
C LYS A 149 -11.62 -1.56 17.08
N SER A 150 -10.50 -2.00 17.66
CA SER A 150 -9.25 -1.26 17.70
C SER A 150 -8.74 -0.85 16.31
N GLU A 151 -8.97 -1.67 15.29
CA GLU A 151 -8.63 -1.40 13.88
C GLU A 151 -9.36 -0.17 13.31
N SER A 152 -10.46 0.25 13.93
CA SER A 152 -11.26 1.41 13.50
C SER A 152 -10.72 2.75 14.00
N PHE A 153 -9.89 2.77 15.03
CA PHE A 153 -9.40 4.02 15.63
C PHE A 153 -8.54 4.85 14.69
N ALA A 154 -7.81 4.22 13.78
CA ALA A 154 -7.05 4.93 12.76
C ALA A 154 -7.97 5.74 11.83
N THR A 155 -9.08 5.15 11.41
CA THR A 155 -10.10 5.80 10.58
C THR A 155 -10.78 6.94 11.32
N ILE A 156 -11.10 6.75 12.61
CA ILE A 156 -11.73 7.78 13.44
C ILE A 156 -10.81 8.98 13.62
N LYS A 157 -9.53 8.77 13.93
CA LYS A 157 -8.54 9.84 14.04
C LYS A 157 -8.35 10.61 12.72
N GLU A 158 -8.41 9.92 11.60
CA GLU A 158 -8.33 10.57 10.28
C GLU A 158 -9.55 11.46 10.02
N ILE A 159 -10.75 11.01 10.38
CA ILE A 159 -11.99 11.79 10.29
C ILE A 159 -11.92 13.02 11.20
N GLU A 160 -11.47 12.85 12.44
CA GLU A 160 -11.31 13.94 13.42
C GLU A 160 -10.33 15.01 12.91
N LYS A 161 -9.18 14.60 12.38
CA LYS A 161 -8.21 15.51 11.80
C LYS A 161 -8.80 16.32 10.63
N LYS A 162 -9.52 15.66 9.75
CA LYS A 162 -10.19 16.32 8.62
C LYS A 162 -11.26 17.29 9.04
N LYS A 163 -11.96 17.04 10.16
CA LYS A 163 -12.94 17.96 10.72
C LYS A 163 -12.28 19.19 11.36
N LYS A 164 -11.12 19.03 12.00
CA LYS A 164 -10.35 20.16 12.60
C LYS A 164 -9.74 21.07 11.54
N ASP A 165 -9.31 20.50 10.41
CA ASP A 165 -8.71 21.25 9.30
C ASP A 165 -9.75 22.02 8.45
N ASN A 166 -11.05 21.91 8.77
CA ASN A 166 -12.16 22.59 8.11
C ASN A 166 -13.28 22.86 9.13
N PRO A 167 -13.16 23.93 9.95
CA PRO A 167 -14.20 24.39 10.87
C PRO A 167 -15.46 24.88 10.15
#